data_b7a860476d54052285e79b8266e37648
#
_entry.id   b7a860476d54052285e79b8266e37648
#
_cell.length_a   1.000
_cell.length_b   1.000
_cell.length_c   1.000
_cell.angle_alpha   90.00
_cell.angle_beta   90.00
_cell.angle_gamma   90.00
#
_symmetry.space_group_name_H-M   'P 1'
#
loop_
_entity.id
_entity.type
_entity.pdbx_description
1 polymer ?
#
loop_
_entity_poly.entity_id
_entity_poly.type
_entity_poly.pdbx_seq_one_letter_code
_entity_poly.pdbx_strand_id
1 'polypeptide(L)'
;LFSVIHEAGHAIYELGIGDDLTLTPVGQGASMGMHESQSRFFENIIGRSRSFWVPIYDRVQAMFPEQLGKVNLDQFVEAVNKVTPGLIRTEADELSYSLHVLIRYEIEKMLIEEDLDVEKLPRLWADKYEEYLGVRPENPAEGVLQDIHWSQGSFGYFPSYALGSAFGVQLYYHMKEIMDFDSLLKDGRVDVIRDYL
;
A
#
# COMPACT_ATOMS: atom_id res chain seq x y z
N LEU A 1 6.90 -0.76 10.21
CA LEU A 1 5.62 -0.55 10.88
C LEU A 1 4.46 -0.64 9.89
N PHE A 2 4.42 0.18 8.84
CA PHE A 2 3.31 0.21 7.87
C PHE A 2 3.17 -1.11 7.11
N SER A 3 4.27 -1.77 6.75
CA SER A 3 4.25 -3.11 6.15
C SER A 3 3.56 -4.15 7.06
N VAL A 4 3.74 -4.06 8.38
CA VAL A 4 3.02 -4.96 9.32
C VAL A 4 1.53 -4.67 9.34
N ILE A 5 1.14 -3.40 9.26
CA ILE A 5 -0.29 -3.02 9.16
C ILE A 5 -0.87 -3.50 7.83
N HIS A 6 -0.11 -3.43 6.74
CA HIS A 6 -0.46 -3.95 5.43
C HIS A 6 -0.76 -5.45 5.48
N GLU A 7 0.19 -6.24 5.98
CA GLU A 7 0.03 -7.70 6.11
C GLU A 7 -1.11 -8.08 7.08
N ALA A 8 -1.31 -7.28 8.13
CA ALA A 8 -2.47 -7.44 9.01
C ALA A 8 -3.80 -7.21 8.28
N GLY A 9 -3.85 -6.26 7.34
CA GLY A 9 -5.02 -6.04 6.49
C GLY A 9 -5.36 -7.27 5.64
N HIS A 10 -4.36 -7.90 5.02
CA HIS A 10 -4.53 -9.17 4.30
C HIS A 10 -5.05 -10.29 5.22
N ALA A 11 -4.45 -10.41 6.42
CA ALA A 11 -4.85 -11.43 7.38
C ALA A 11 -6.28 -11.23 7.90
N ILE A 12 -6.68 -9.99 8.16
CA ILE A 12 -8.04 -9.65 8.61
C ILE A 12 -9.06 -10.01 7.52
N TYR A 13 -8.76 -9.75 6.25
CA TYR A 13 -9.61 -10.12 5.14
C TYR A 13 -9.82 -11.63 5.05
N GLU A 14 -8.75 -12.42 5.14
CA GLU A 14 -8.83 -13.88 5.16
C GLU A 14 -9.61 -14.42 6.38
N LEU A 15 -9.42 -13.81 7.55
CA LEU A 15 -10.16 -14.16 8.78
C LEU A 15 -11.65 -13.78 8.74
N GLY A 16 -12.03 -12.88 7.83
CA GLY A 16 -13.42 -12.49 7.57
C GLY A 16 -14.21 -13.49 6.73
N ILE A 17 -13.54 -14.48 6.11
CA ILE A 17 -14.20 -15.54 5.35
C ILE A 17 -15.02 -16.41 6.29
N GLY A 18 -16.32 -16.58 6.00
CA GLY A 18 -17.22 -17.40 6.81
C GLY A 18 -16.78 -18.88 6.88
N ASP A 19 -16.92 -19.50 8.02
CA ASP A 19 -16.51 -20.89 8.25
C ASP A 19 -17.16 -21.87 7.26
N ASP A 20 -18.39 -21.62 6.84
CA ASP A 20 -19.14 -22.40 5.86
C ASP A 20 -18.57 -22.29 4.42
N LEU A 21 -17.82 -21.24 4.13
CA LEU A 21 -17.17 -21.00 2.85
C LEU A 21 -15.71 -21.51 2.81
N THR A 22 -15.11 -21.72 3.98
CA THR A 22 -13.73 -22.19 4.11
C THR A 22 -13.52 -23.48 3.33
N LEU A 23 -12.41 -23.58 2.58
CA LEU A 23 -12.06 -24.69 1.68
C LEU A 23 -12.98 -24.85 0.46
N THR A 24 -13.84 -23.89 0.18
CA THR A 24 -14.60 -23.84 -1.07
C THR A 24 -13.99 -22.84 -2.07
N PRO A 25 -14.28 -22.93 -3.38
CA PRO A 25 -13.81 -21.96 -4.36
C PRO A 25 -14.30 -20.52 -4.10
N VAL A 26 -15.42 -20.34 -3.40
CA VAL A 26 -15.98 -19.01 -3.04
C VAL A 26 -15.43 -18.49 -1.72
N GLY A 27 -14.74 -19.32 -0.94
CA GLY A 27 -14.04 -18.94 0.27
C GLY A 27 -12.61 -18.41 0.02
N GLN A 28 -12.36 -17.88 -1.16
CA GLN A 28 -11.09 -17.25 -1.51
C GLN A 28 -11.34 -15.78 -1.85
N GLY A 29 -10.31 -14.94 -1.72
CA GLY A 29 -10.41 -13.55 -2.14
C GLY A 29 -10.87 -13.42 -3.59
N ALA A 30 -11.83 -12.53 -3.85
CA ALA A 30 -12.45 -12.37 -5.17
C ALA A 30 -11.44 -12.00 -6.27
N SER A 31 -10.40 -11.26 -5.91
CA SER A 31 -9.26 -10.91 -6.77
C SER A 31 -8.12 -10.32 -5.92
N MET A 32 -6.91 -10.31 -6.46
CA MET A 32 -5.80 -9.62 -5.79
C MET A 32 -6.04 -8.12 -5.65
N GLY A 33 -6.76 -7.48 -6.56
CA GLY A 33 -7.18 -6.08 -6.40
C GLY A 33 -8.08 -5.87 -5.18
N MET A 34 -9.03 -6.78 -4.92
CA MET A 34 -9.87 -6.72 -3.72
C MET A 34 -9.07 -7.05 -2.46
N HIS A 35 -8.20 -8.05 -2.51
CA HIS A 35 -7.31 -8.41 -1.38
C HIS A 35 -6.38 -7.25 -0.99
N GLU A 36 -5.78 -6.58 -2.00
CA GLU A 36 -4.96 -5.37 -1.80
C GLU A 36 -5.79 -4.17 -1.33
N SER A 37 -7.09 -4.13 -1.61
CA SER A 37 -7.93 -3.05 -1.09
C SER A 37 -7.99 -3.06 0.42
N GLN A 38 -7.98 -4.25 1.04
CA GLN A 38 -7.99 -4.42 2.48
C GLN A 38 -6.65 -4.06 3.09
N SER A 39 -5.54 -4.58 2.56
CA SER A 39 -4.20 -4.26 3.03
C SER A 39 -3.90 -2.76 2.94
N ARG A 40 -4.21 -2.15 1.79
CA ARG A 40 -4.03 -0.71 1.56
C ARG A 40 -4.98 0.15 2.39
N PHE A 41 -6.20 -0.34 2.66
CA PHE A 41 -7.13 0.33 3.57
C PHE A 41 -6.55 0.45 4.97
N PHE A 42 -6.09 -0.67 5.53
CA PHE A 42 -5.49 -0.66 6.86
C PHE A 42 -4.17 0.09 6.90
N GLU A 43 -3.31 -0.05 5.91
CA GLU A 43 -2.02 0.63 5.85
C GLU A 43 -2.17 2.15 5.69
N ASN A 44 -2.89 2.60 4.67
CA ASN A 44 -2.91 4.00 4.27
C ASN A 44 -4.06 4.79 4.88
N ILE A 45 -5.30 4.28 4.78
CA ILE A 45 -6.47 5.02 5.23
C ILE A 45 -6.53 5.03 6.76
N ILE A 46 -6.32 3.89 7.41
CA ILE A 46 -6.27 3.80 8.87
C ILE A 46 -4.90 4.19 9.39
N GLY A 47 -3.86 3.45 9.01
CA GLY A 47 -2.54 3.52 9.63
C GLY A 47 -1.81 4.85 9.45
N ARG A 48 -2.14 5.63 8.42
CA ARG A 48 -1.57 6.97 8.21
C ARG A 48 -2.48 8.10 8.70
N SER A 49 -3.70 7.77 9.19
CA SER A 49 -4.62 8.78 9.72
C SER A 49 -4.22 9.25 11.11
N ARG A 50 -4.39 10.54 11.39
CA ARG A 50 -4.18 11.10 12.72
C ARG A 50 -5.09 10.44 13.78
N SER A 51 -6.33 10.15 13.39
CA SER A 51 -7.35 9.59 14.30
C SER A 51 -6.95 8.23 14.85
N PHE A 52 -6.29 7.38 14.05
CA PHE A 52 -5.77 6.09 14.48
C PHE A 52 -4.66 6.23 15.54
N TRP A 53 -3.82 7.25 15.43
CA TRP A 53 -2.69 7.44 16.36
C TRP A 53 -3.07 8.06 17.68
N VAL A 54 -4.20 8.78 17.76
CA VAL A 54 -4.64 9.44 19.00
C VAL A 54 -4.60 8.51 20.22
N PRO A 55 -5.21 7.31 20.21
CA PRO A 55 -5.25 6.44 21.39
C PRO A 55 -3.94 5.68 21.67
N ILE A 56 -3.00 5.63 20.72
CA ILE A 56 -1.83 4.73 20.84
C ILE A 56 -0.48 5.45 20.81
N TYR A 57 -0.44 6.72 20.38
CA TYR A 57 0.83 7.42 20.12
C TYR A 57 1.72 7.53 21.36
N ASP A 58 1.16 7.85 22.53
CA ASP A 58 1.93 7.97 23.76
C ASP A 58 2.67 6.67 24.11
N ARG A 59 2.02 5.53 23.84
CA ARG A 59 2.66 4.20 24.06
C ARG A 59 3.79 3.97 23.06
N VAL A 60 3.59 4.33 21.80
CA VAL A 60 4.64 4.20 20.77
C VAL A 60 5.81 5.13 21.07
N GLN A 61 5.54 6.38 21.46
CA GLN A 61 6.56 7.33 21.88
C GLN A 61 7.40 6.80 23.06
N ALA A 62 6.75 6.18 24.04
CA ALA A 62 7.42 5.57 25.20
C ALA A 62 8.27 4.35 24.82
N MET A 63 7.91 3.61 23.77
CA MET A 63 8.69 2.48 23.25
C MET A 63 9.94 2.92 22.47
N PHE A 64 9.91 4.11 21.87
CA PHE A 64 11.00 4.65 21.04
C PHE A 64 11.42 6.06 21.53
N PRO A 65 11.90 6.19 22.76
CA PRO A 65 12.15 7.50 23.38
C PRO A 65 13.30 8.27 22.71
N GLU A 66 14.28 7.60 22.14
CA GLU A 66 15.39 8.25 21.45
C GLU A 66 14.94 8.89 20.13
N GLN A 67 14.05 8.23 19.39
CA GLN A 67 13.57 8.67 18.09
C GLN A 67 12.36 9.61 18.19
N LEU A 68 11.43 9.30 19.11
CA LEU A 68 10.14 9.97 19.18
C LEU A 68 9.94 10.85 20.42
N GLY A 69 10.84 10.80 21.41
CA GLY A 69 10.66 11.49 22.70
C GLY A 69 10.46 13.01 22.62
N LYS A 70 10.88 13.65 21.51
CA LYS A 70 10.71 15.08 21.23
C LYS A 70 9.72 15.36 20.10
N VAL A 71 9.10 14.34 19.55
CA VAL A 71 8.18 14.43 18.41
C VAL A 71 6.76 14.36 18.95
N ASN A 72 5.93 15.36 18.71
CA ASN A 72 4.51 15.30 19.04
C ASN A 72 3.71 14.56 17.96
N LEU A 73 2.44 14.21 18.26
CA LEU A 73 1.58 13.46 17.35
C LEU A 73 1.44 14.16 15.99
N ASP A 74 1.28 15.48 15.94
CA ASP A 74 1.07 16.18 14.69
C ASP A 74 2.33 16.16 13.82
N GLN A 75 3.51 16.32 14.42
CA GLN A 75 4.79 16.17 13.73
C GLN A 75 5.02 14.74 13.22
N PHE A 76 4.60 13.74 14.00
CA PHE A 76 4.67 12.36 13.57
C PHE A 76 3.77 12.09 12.36
N VAL A 77 2.51 12.54 12.41
CA VAL A 77 1.54 12.39 11.31
C VAL A 77 2.01 13.13 10.06
N GLU A 78 2.56 14.34 10.20
CA GLU A 78 3.16 15.09 9.08
C GLU A 78 4.32 14.31 8.46
N ALA A 79 5.22 13.77 9.28
CA ALA A 79 6.37 13.01 8.80
C ALA A 79 5.99 11.73 8.05
N VAL A 80 4.99 10.96 8.55
CA VAL A 80 4.56 9.71 7.90
C VAL A 80 3.74 9.93 6.63
N ASN A 81 3.19 11.14 6.43
CA ASN A 81 2.45 11.52 5.23
C ASN A 81 3.25 12.43 4.29
N LYS A 82 4.54 12.64 4.59
CA LYS A 82 5.38 13.47 3.74
C LYS A 82 5.54 12.86 2.35
N VAL A 83 5.25 13.65 1.32
CA VAL A 83 5.48 13.27 -0.07
C VAL A 83 6.95 13.52 -0.43
N THR A 84 7.63 12.46 -0.83
CA THR A 84 9.02 12.52 -1.27
C THR A 84 9.25 11.42 -2.31
N PRO A 85 9.22 11.72 -3.61
CA PRO A 85 9.48 10.73 -4.64
C PRO A 85 10.82 10.01 -4.38
N GLY A 86 10.79 8.69 -4.44
CA GLY A 86 11.94 7.84 -4.17
C GLY A 86 12.09 6.74 -5.22
N LEU A 87 13.14 5.94 -5.09
CA LEU A 87 13.43 4.86 -6.04
C LEU A 87 12.68 3.56 -5.72
N ILE A 88 12.39 3.28 -4.46
CA ILE A 88 11.87 1.99 -4.01
C ILE A 88 10.36 2.03 -3.84
N ARG A 89 9.64 1.21 -4.61
CA ARG A 89 8.16 1.15 -4.61
C ARG A 89 7.58 0.87 -3.23
N THR A 90 8.12 -0.09 -2.50
CA THR A 90 7.61 -0.49 -1.19
C THR A 90 7.84 0.56 -0.10
N GLU A 91 8.68 1.55 -0.35
CA GLU A 91 8.96 2.69 0.54
C GLU A 91 8.30 3.99 0.04
N ALA A 92 7.59 3.93 -1.10
CA ALA A 92 6.97 5.11 -1.70
C ALA A 92 5.88 5.69 -0.80
N ASP A 93 5.77 7.02 -0.81
CA ASP A 93 4.63 7.72 -0.22
C ASP A 93 3.33 7.43 -0.98
N GLU A 94 2.20 7.72 -0.34
CA GLU A 94 0.88 7.38 -0.88
C GLU A 94 0.58 8.06 -2.22
N LEU A 95 1.07 9.28 -2.43
CA LEU A 95 0.82 10.04 -3.66
C LEU A 95 1.65 9.48 -4.83
N SER A 96 2.93 9.21 -4.62
CA SER A 96 3.83 8.73 -5.67
C SER A 96 3.70 7.22 -5.94
N TYR A 97 3.12 6.45 -5.01
CA TYR A 97 3.01 4.99 -5.13
C TYR A 97 2.37 4.52 -6.44
N SER A 98 1.28 5.16 -6.86
CA SER A 98 0.58 4.78 -8.10
C SER A 98 1.42 5.03 -9.35
N LEU A 99 2.35 5.99 -9.32
CA LEU A 99 3.30 6.22 -10.43
C LEU A 99 4.31 5.07 -10.54
N HIS A 100 4.76 4.52 -9.41
CA HIS A 100 5.58 3.30 -9.42
C HIS A 100 4.84 2.12 -10.05
N VAL A 101 3.55 1.96 -9.78
CA VAL A 101 2.72 0.91 -10.40
C VAL A 101 2.55 1.18 -11.90
N LEU A 102 2.27 2.41 -12.30
CA LEU A 102 2.10 2.80 -13.70
C LEU A 102 3.35 2.51 -14.53
N ILE A 103 4.54 2.85 -14.03
CA ILE A 103 5.81 2.55 -14.70
C ILE A 103 5.91 1.05 -15.02
N ARG A 104 5.60 0.20 -14.05
CA ARG A 104 5.67 -1.26 -14.21
C ARG A 104 4.63 -1.77 -15.21
N TYR A 105 3.42 -1.26 -15.14
CA TYR A 105 2.35 -1.61 -16.08
C TYR A 105 2.74 -1.28 -17.53
N GLU A 106 3.29 -0.09 -17.77
CA GLU A 106 3.70 0.29 -19.11
C GLU A 106 4.86 -0.56 -19.62
N ILE A 107 5.83 -0.88 -18.77
CA ILE A 107 6.94 -1.76 -19.14
C ILE A 107 6.43 -3.19 -19.41
N GLU A 108 5.51 -3.71 -18.58
CA GLU A 108 4.89 -5.03 -18.82
C GLU A 108 4.18 -5.07 -20.19
N LYS A 109 3.44 -4.04 -20.54
CA LYS A 109 2.83 -3.95 -21.87
C LYS A 109 3.87 -4.02 -22.97
N MET A 110 4.95 -3.27 -22.87
CA MET A 110 6.03 -3.30 -23.84
C MET A 110 6.69 -4.68 -23.94
N LEU A 111 6.88 -5.37 -22.80
CA LEU A 111 7.45 -6.72 -22.76
C LEU A 111 6.56 -7.77 -23.42
N ILE A 112 5.23 -7.63 -23.33
CA ILE A 112 4.28 -8.63 -23.82
C ILE A 112 3.78 -8.32 -25.25
N GLU A 113 3.53 -7.04 -25.54
CA GLU A 113 2.90 -6.62 -26.80
C GLU A 113 3.92 -6.15 -27.84
N GLU A 114 5.09 -5.71 -27.41
CA GLU A 114 6.14 -5.18 -28.27
C GLU A 114 7.40 -6.02 -28.08
N ASP A 115 8.05 -6.48 -29.07
CA ASP A 115 9.28 -7.29 -28.98
C ASP A 115 10.45 -6.50 -28.36
N LEU A 116 10.28 -6.13 -27.08
CA LEU A 116 11.23 -5.32 -26.33
C LEU A 116 12.52 -6.12 -26.04
N ASP A 117 13.63 -5.60 -26.50
CA ASP A 117 14.96 -6.12 -26.15
C ASP A 117 15.21 -5.97 -24.64
N VAL A 118 15.26 -7.09 -23.92
CA VAL A 118 15.44 -7.14 -22.46
C VAL A 118 16.75 -6.49 -21.98
N GLU A 119 17.76 -6.45 -22.82
CA GLU A 119 19.02 -5.77 -22.49
C GLU A 119 18.83 -4.24 -22.34
N LYS A 120 17.79 -3.68 -22.93
CA LYS A 120 17.43 -2.27 -22.80
C LYS A 120 16.58 -1.96 -21.58
N LEU A 121 16.03 -2.98 -20.93
CA LEU A 121 15.08 -2.85 -19.83
C LEU A 121 15.60 -1.98 -18.66
N PRO A 122 16.86 -2.12 -18.18
CA PRO A 122 17.37 -1.27 -17.10
C PRO A 122 17.38 0.21 -17.47
N ARG A 123 17.70 0.54 -18.73
CA ARG A 123 17.70 1.92 -19.21
C ARG A 123 16.28 2.46 -19.35
N LEU A 124 15.38 1.71 -19.96
CA LEU A 124 13.96 2.07 -20.08
C LEU A 124 13.31 2.34 -18.72
N TRP A 125 13.62 1.47 -17.75
CA TRP A 125 13.19 1.67 -16.37
C TRP A 125 13.67 3.01 -15.80
N ALA A 126 14.96 3.29 -15.92
CA ALA A 126 15.53 4.53 -15.42
C ALA A 126 14.95 5.77 -16.10
N ASP A 127 14.71 5.72 -17.43
CA ASP A 127 14.12 6.82 -18.19
C ASP A 127 12.67 7.08 -17.73
N LYS A 128 11.85 6.04 -17.46
CA LYS A 128 10.49 6.18 -16.93
C LYS A 128 10.46 6.70 -15.48
N TYR A 129 11.40 6.28 -14.65
CA TYR A 129 11.53 6.83 -13.30
C TYR A 129 11.85 8.32 -13.30
N GLU A 130 12.75 8.74 -14.17
CA GLU A 130 13.07 10.16 -14.34
C GLU A 130 11.86 10.96 -14.86
N GLU A 131 11.13 10.41 -15.85
CA GLU A 131 9.94 11.02 -16.42
C GLU A 131 8.82 11.20 -15.40
N TYR A 132 8.46 10.15 -14.63
CA TYR A 132 7.28 10.15 -13.76
C TYR A 132 7.57 10.63 -12.33
N LEU A 133 8.77 10.37 -11.81
CA LEU A 133 9.12 10.60 -10.41
C LEU A 133 10.23 11.64 -10.22
N GLY A 134 10.89 12.05 -11.29
CA GLY A 134 12.01 12.99 -11.24
C GLY A 134 13.27 12.44 -10.56
N VAL A 135 13.35 11.11 -10.38
CA VAL A 135 14.50 10.42 -9.79
C VAL A 135 14.99 9.33 -10.73
N ARG A 136 16.30 9.05 -10.71
CA ARG A 136 16.94 8.09 -11.63
C ARG A 136 17.78 7.08 -10.85
N PRO A 137 17.52 5.77 -10.97
CA PRO A 137 18.35 4.75 -10.34
C PRO A 137 19.73 4.69 -10.99
N GLU A 138 20.76 4.55 -10.17
CA GLU A 138 22.16 4.45 -10.61
C GLU A 138 22.59 3.00 -10.89
N ASN A 139 21.85 2.04 -10.37
CA ASN A 139 22.16 0.61 -10.50
C ASN A 139 20.88 -0.24 -10.61
N PRO A 140 20.97 -1.49 -11.15
CA PRO A 140 19.82 -2.36 -11.32
C PRO A 140 19.11 -2.75 -10.02
N ALA A 141 19.77 -2.77 -8.86
CA ALA A 141 19.17 -3.13 -7.58
C ALA A 141 18.20 -2.05 -7.09
N GLU A 142 18.49 -0.78 -7.35
CA GLU A 142 17.57 0.35 -7.12
C GLU A 142 16.55 0.51 -8.25
N GLY A 143 16.78 -0.16 -9.37
CA GLY A 143 15.96 -0.13 -10.56
C GLY A 143 15.14 -1.40 -10.75
N VAL A 144 15.30 -2.03 -11.91
CA VAL A 144 14.50 -3.15 -12.42
C VAL A 144 14.51 -4.41 -11.54
N LEU A 145 15.53 -4.59 -10.70
CA LEU A 145 15.67 -5.76 -9.83
C LEU A 145 15.08 -5.57 -8.42
N GLN A 146 14.42 -4.45 -8.15
CA GLN A 146 13.86 -4.19 -6.82
C GLN A 146 12.62 -5.03 -6.49
N ASP A 147 11.92 -5.53 -7.50
CA ASP A 147 10.73 -6.38 -7.37
C ASP A 147 11.00 -7.80 -7.88
N ILE A 148 10.36 -8.79 -7.24
CA ILE A 148 10.52 -10.21 -7.60
C ILE A 148 9.47 -10.71 -8.59
N HIS A 149 8.44 -9.91 -8.90
CA HIS A 149 7.26 -10.31 -9.67
C HIS A 149 7.62 -10.95 -11.01
N TRP A 150 8.40 -10.27 -11.83
CA TRP A 150 8.75 -10.77 -13.16
C TRP A 150 9.65 -12.02 -13.11
N SER A 151 10.55 -12.11 -12.13
CA SER A 151 11.40 -13.29 -11.95
C SER A 151 10.61 -14.53 -11.52
N GLN A 152 9.42 -14.36 -10.95
CA GLN A 152 8.48 -15.42 -10.58
C GLN A 152 7.41 -15.68 -11.66
N GLY A 153 7.44 -14.93 -12.77
CA GLY A 153 6.44 -15.05 -13.84
C GLY A 153 5.12 -14.33 -13.54
N SER A 154 5.06 -13.48 -12.52
CA SER A 154 3.86 -12.73 -12.12
C SER A 154 3.69 -11.47 -12.97
N PHE A 155 3.39 -11.64 -14.25
CA PHE A 155 3.03 -10.56 -15.15
C PHE A 155 1.55 -10.17 -14.98
N GLY A 156 1.23 -8.86 -15.14
CA GLY A 156 -0.11 -8.33 -14.96
C GLY A 156 -0.54 -8.18 -13.49
N TYR A 157 0.36 -8.39 -12.54
CA TYR A 157 0.04 -8.29 -11.12
C TYR A 157 0.04 -6.86 -10.60
N PHE A 158 0.99 -6.02 -11.01
CA PHE A 158 1.18 -4.66 -10.49
C PHE A 158 -0.07 -3.76 -10.51
N PRO A 159 -0.96 -3.82 -11.51
CA PRO A 159 -2.22 -3.07 -11.48
C PRO A 159 -3.09 -3.34 -10.25
N SER A 160 -3.03 -4.55 -9.66
CA SER A 160 -3.78 -4.92 -8.45
C SER A 160 -3.51 -3.96 -7.29
N TYR A 161 -2.29 -3.46 -7.15
CA TYR A 161 -1.93 -2.49 -6.10
C TYR A 161 -2.65 -1.14 -6.26
N ALA A 162 -2.72 -0.61 -7.49
CA ALA A 162 -3.41 0.64 -7.76
C ALA A 162 -4.93 0.48 -7.66
N LEU A 163 -5.47 -0.64 -8.17
CA LEU A 163 -6.88 -0.99 -8.05
C LEU A 163 -7.27 -1.18 -6.58
N GLY A 164 -6.43 -1.84 -5.79
CA GLY A 164 -6.61 -1.99 -4.35
C GLY A 164 -6.72 -0.64 -3.65
N SER A 165 -5.83 0.30 -3.94
CA SER A 165 -5.91 1.66 -3.39
C SER A 165 -7.21 2.36 -3.80
N ALA A 166 -7.65 2.25 -5.06
CA ALA A 166 -8.89 2.86 -5.54
C ALA A 166 -10.13 2.25 -4.86
N PHE A 167 -10.21 0.92 -4.73
CA PHE A 167 -11.30 0.24 -4.04
C PHE A 167 -11.33 0.58 -2.55
N GLY A 168 -10.16 0.62 -1.89
CA GLY A 168 -10.06 1.04 -0.49
C GLY A 168 -10.63 2.44 -0.26
N VAL A 169 -10.32 3.39 -1.14
CA VAL A 169 -10.84 4.76 -1.06
C VAL A 169 -12.36 4.81 -1.29
N GLN A 170 -12.90 4.01 -2.22
CA GLN A 170 -14.35 3.90 -2.42
C GLN A 170 -15.05 3.37 -1.17
N LEU A 171 -14.52 2.30 -0.56
CA LEU A 171 -15.03 1.77 0.71
C LEU A 171 -14.98 2.82 1.82
N TYR A 172 -13.88 3.55 1.96
CA TYR A 172 -13.73 4.61 2.94
C TYR A 172 -14.79 5.71 2.81
N TYR A 173 -15.01 6.22 1.58
CA TYR A 173 -16.02 7.25 1.38
C TYR A 173 -17.42 6.74 1.70
N HIS A 174 -17.74 5.50 1.29
CA HIS A 174 -19.04 4.91 1.63
C HIS A 174 -19.21 4.73 3.15
N MET A 175 -18.18 4.23 3.85
CA MET A 175 -18.22 4.10 5.30
C MET A 175 -18.45 5.44 6.01
N LYS A 176 -17.86 6.53 5.52
CA LYS A 176 -18.09 7.88 6.08
C LYS A 176 -19.52 8.39 5.93
N GLU A 177 -20.29 7.85 5.00
CA GLU A 177 -21.72 8.18 4.85
C GLU A 177 -22.59 7.51 5.93
N ILE A 178 -22.15 6.37 6.48
CA ILE A 178 -22.95 5.53 7.35
C ILE A 178 -22.42 5.42 8.79
N MET A 179 -21.18 5.86 9.06
CA MET A 179 -20.58 5.82 10.39
C MET A 179 -19.62 7.00 10.61
N ASP A 180 -19.45 7.39 11.87
CA ASP A 180 -18.43 8.37 12.27
C ASP A 180 -17.05 7.69 12.35
N PHE A 181 -16.44 7.51 11.19
CA PHE A 181 -15.18 6.79 11.00
C PHE A 181 -14.04 7.35 11.86
N ASP A 182 -13.92 8.66 11.93
CA ASP A 182 -12.85 9.32 12.68
C ASP A 182 -13.03 9.17 14.19
N SER A 183 -14.25 9.23 14.70
CA SER A 183 -14.53 9.00 16.12
C SER A 183 -14.27 7.54 16.51
N LEU A 184 -14.67 6.58 15.68
CA LEU A 184 -14.34 5.17 15.90
C LEU A 184 -12.85 4.93 16.05
N LEU A 185 -12.03 5.52 15.19
CA LEU A 185 -10.56 5.40 15.27
C LEU A 185 -10.01 6.03 16.54
N LYS A 186 -10.47 7.24 16.94
CA LYS A 186 -10.04 7.93 18.16
C LYS A 186 -10.41 7.16 19.42
N ASP A 187 -11.50 6.43 19.39
CA ASP A 187 -11.98 5.59 20.50
C ASP A 187 -11.35 4.19 20.49
N GLY A 188 -10.45 3.90 19.53
CA GLY A 188 -9.79 2.61 19.37
C GLY A 188 -10.73 1.50 18.84
N ARG A 189 -11.90 1.85 18.30
CA ARG A 189 -12.94 0.94 17.82
C ARG A 189 -12.71 0.51 16.35
N VAL A 190 -11.49 0.04 16.06
CA VAL A 190 -11.14 -0.54 14.75
C VAL A 190 -11.95 -1.81 14.46
N ASP A 191 -12.42 -2.49 15.50
CA ASP A 191 -13.31 -3.65 15.42
C ASP A 191 -14.57 -3.38 14.60
N VAL A 192 -15.22 -2.24 14.81
CA VAL A 192 -16.45 -1.85 14.06
C VAL A 192 -16.15 -1.67 12.57
N ILE A 193 -15.00 -1.08 12.24
CA ILE A 193 -14.55 -0.88 10.86
C ILE A 193 -14.27 -2.24 10.20
N ARG A 194 -13.54 -3.12 10.90
CA ARG A 194 -13.24 -4.48 10.45
C ARG A 194 -14.51 -5.28 10.17
N ASP A 195 -15.46 -5.24 11.10
CA ASP A 195 -16.70 -6.05 11.00
C ASP A 195 -17.60 -5.58 9.84
N TYR A 196 -17.37 -4.38 9.32
CA TYR A 196 -18.04 -3.86 8.15
C TYR A 196 -17.37 -4.28 6.84
N LEU A 197 -16.01 -4.36 6.80
CA LEU A 197 -15.20 -4.73 5.64
C LEU A 197 -15.31 -6.21 5.28
#